data_7ce12fb6d9b96981705fe84f05342f95
#
_entry.id   7ce12fb6d9b96981705fe84f05342f95
#
_cell.length_a   1.000
_cell.length_b   1.000
_cell.length_c   1.000
_cell.angle_alpha   90.00
_cell.angle_beta   90.00
_cell.angle_gamma   90.00
#
_symmetry.space_group_name_H-M   'P 1'
#
loop_
_entity.id
_entity.type
_entity.pdbx_description
1 polymer ?
#
loop_
_entity_poly.entity_id
_entity_poly.type
_entity_poly.pdbx_seq_one_letter_code
_entity_poly.pdbx_strand_id
1 'polypeptide(L)'
;MILSKILLIAGIVLMVLALVLLFKPWYVAALPAYCGLWLLHWSNYTMYPMWVFIFYGAATLMVMGLRYLSPKGEPDGKNTGNLYLGLGALMGCILGMIDPRFMLLGTIIGTIMGQMAFSRTPNGKWLLFSKSNFIQYLCAKGLPVIVAVAMIGLAVEGFIFDV
;
A
#
# COMPACT_ATOMS: atom_id res chain seq x y z
N MET A 1 1.02 16.73 26.09
CA MET A 1 1.59 17.53 25.00
C MET A 1 2.87 16.95 24.38
N ILE A 2 3.90 16.57 25.16
CA ILE A 2 5.15 16.00 24.64
C ILE A 2 4.92 14.60 24.05
N LEU A 3 4.18 13.73 24.73
CA LEU A 3 3.85 12.38 24.27
C LEU A 3 3.14 12.36 22.91
N SER A 4 2.17 13.26 22.73
CA SER A 4 1.43 13.40 21.47
C SER A 4 2.34 13.77 20.29
N LYS A 5 3.31 14.67 20.49
CA LYS A 5 4.30 15.04 19.47
C LYS A 5 5.23 13.88 19.15
N ILE A 6 5.65 13.09 20.15
CA ILE A 6 6.50 11.91 19.94
C ILE A 6 5.75 10.86 19.12
N LEU A 7 4.48 10.58 19.45
CA LEU A 7 3.63 9.64 18.72
C LEU A 7 3.41 10.08 17.28
N LEU A 8 3.21 11.37 17.05
CA LEU A 8 3.07 11.94 15.71
C LEU A 8 4.35 11.74 14.88
N ILE A 9 5.52 12.09 15.42
CA ILE A 9 6.80 11.91 14.73
C ILE A 9 7.04 10.43 14.43
N ALA A 10 6.79 9.55 15.40
CA ALA A 10 6.95 8.10 15.20
C ALA A 10 5.99 7.56 14.13
N GLY A 11 4.74 8.04 14.10
CA GLY A 11 3.76 7.69 13.08
C GLY A 11 4.21 8.11 11.68
N ILE A 12 4.69 9.34 11.52
CA ILE A 12 5.23 9.85 10.24
C ILE A 12 6.44 9.02 9.80
N VAL A 13 7.37 8.72 10.70
CA VAL A 13 8.55 7.90 10.38
C VAL A 13 8.15 6.52 9.90
N LEU A 14 7.16 5.88 10.54
CA LEU A 14 6.65 4.58 10.08
C LEU A 14 5.95 4.66 8.72
N MET A 15 5.23 5.73 8.42
CA MET A 15 4.63 5.95 7.11
C MET A 15 5.68 6.14 6.01
N VAL A 16 6.73 6.92 6.28
CA VAL A 16 7.87 7.08 5.36
C VAL A 16 8.61 5.74 5.17
N LEU A 17 8.80 4.97 6.24
CA LEU A 17 9.38 3.64 6.16
C LEU A 17 8.52 2.71 5.29
N ALA A 18 7.20 2.73 5.45
CA ALA A 18 6.28 1.97 4.62
C ALA A 18 6.40 2.34 3.14
N LEU A 19 6.51 3.63 2.84
CA LEU A 19 6.71 4.15 1.49
C LEU A 19 8.01 3.65 0.87
N VAL A 20 9.11 3.64 1.62
CA VAL A 20 10.40 3.11 1.16
C VAL A 20 10.34 1.60 0.94
N LEU A 21 9.67 0.86 1.85
CA LEU A 21 9.51 -0.59 1.74
C LEU A 21 8.62 -1.01 0.58
N LEU A 22 7.77 -0.12 0.08
CA LEU A 22 6.91 -0.36 -1.07
C LEU A 22 7.71 -0.72 -2.33
N PHE A 23 8.90 -0.17 -2.47
CA PHE A 23 9.80 -0.42 -3.60
C PHE A 23 10.71 -1.64 -3.40
N LYS A 24 10.73 -2.22 -2.21
CA LYS A 24 11.53 -3.42 -1.92
C LYS A 24 10.68 -4.70 -2.04
N PRO A 25 11.15 -5.73 -2.78
CA PRO A 25 10.36 -6.95 -3.02
C PRO A 25 10.16 -7.85 -1.78
N TRP A 26 10.96 -7.67 -0.74
CA TRP A 26 11.06 -8.59 0.40
C TRP A 26 10.18 -8.25 1.60
N TYR A 27 9.68 -7.01 1.70
CA TYR A 27 9.03 -6.54 2.91
C TYR A 27 7.55 -6.23 2.69
N VAL A 28 6.75 -6.53 3.70
CA VAL A 28 5.33 -6.18 3.73
C VAL A 28 5.20 -4.73 4.19
N ALA A 29 5.07 -3.81 3.28
CA ALA A 29 4.89 -2.38 3.57
C ALA A 29 3.58 -2.09 4.34
N ALA A 30 2.59 -2.99 4.27
CA ALA A 30 1.31 -2.84 4.95
C ALA A 30 1.43 -2.83 6.49
N LEU A 31 2.38 -3.59 7.07
CA LEU A 31 2.59 -3.62 8.52
C LEU A 31 3.01 -2.27 9.10
N PRO A 32 4.14 -1.66 8.66
CA PRO A 32 4.55 -0.36 9.18
C PRO A 32 3.53 0.73 8.85
N ALA A 33 2.83 0.65 7.70
CA ALA A 33 1.75 1.58 7.38
C ALA A 33 0.60 1.49 8.40
N TYR A 34 0.18 0.28 8.76
CA TYR A 34 -0.87 0.07 9.75
C TYR A 34 -0.46 0.53 11.16
N CYS A 35 0.76 0.20 11.59
CA CYS A 35 1.29 0.70 12.86
C CYS A 35 1.39 2.23 12.88
N GLY A 36 1.82 2.84 11.77
CA GLY A 36 1.88 4.28 11.61
C GLY A 36 0.50 4.94 11.75
N LEU A 37 -0.53 4.34 11.14
CA LEU A 37 -1.91 4.84 11.25
C LEU A 37 -2.41 4.83 12.71
N TRP A 38 -2.11 3.78 13.48
CA TRP A 38 -2.43 3.70 14.91
C TRP A 38 -1.73 4.78 15.73
N LEU A 39 -0.44 5.01 15.47
CA LEU A 39 0.31 6.05 16.20
C LEU A 39 -0.22 7.45 15.87
N LEU A 40 -0.59 7.71 14.62
CA LEU A 40 -1.21 8.96 14.22
C LEU A 40 -2.56 9.20 14.93
N HIS A 41 -3.39 8.17 15.02
CA HIS A 41 -4.65 8.25 15.75
C HIS A 41 -4.44 8.56 17.26
N TRP A 42 -3.49 7.87 17.91
CA TRP A 42 -3.19 8.10 19.31
C TRP A 42 -2.51 9.45 19.58
N SER A 43 -1.93 10.07 18.56
CA SER A 43 -1.38 11.42 18.67
C SER A 43 -2.44 12.49 18.83
N ASN A 44 -3.71 12.18 18.57
CA ASN A 44 -4.88 13.10 18.54
C ASN A 44 -4.79 14.20 17.47
N TYR A 45 -3.89 14.07 16.50
CA TYR A 45 -3.83 14.99 15.36
C TYR A 45 -4.77 14.59 14.23
N THR A 46 -5.11 13.30 14.13
CA THR A 46 -6.04 12.77 13.13
C THR A 46 -7.03 11.84 13.83
N MET A 47 -8.31 12.08 13.67
CA MET A 47 -9.36 11.25 14.27
C MET A 47 -9.99 10.36 13.20
N TYR A 48 -9.51 9.11 13.12
CA TYR A 48 -10.13 8.12 12.25
C TYR A 48 -11.24 7.36 12.97
N PRO A 49 -12.38 7.08 12.32
CA PRO A 49 -13.41 6.23 12.89
C PRO A 49 -12.91 4.78 13.05
N MET A 50 -13.38 4.10 14.09
CA MET A 50 -12.90 2.76 14.47
C MET A 50 -13.05 1.71 13.35
N TRP A 51 -14.05 1.86 12.49
CA TRP A 51 -14.25 0.95 11.35
C TRP A 51 -13.08 0.95 10.36
N VAL A 52 -12.34 2.06 10.22
CA VAL A 52 -11.14 2.16 9.38
C VAL A 52 -10.06 1.21 9.89
N PHE A 53 -9.83 1.18 11.20
CA PHE A 53 -8.84 0.28 11.81
C PHE A 53 -9.22 -1.18 11.66
N ILE A 54 -10.51 -1.51 11.83
CA ILE A 54 -11.02 -2.89 11.65
C ILE A 54 -10.83 -3.31 10.20
N PHE A 55 -11.21 -2.47 9.24
CA PHE A 55 -11.12 -2.77 7.82
C PHE A 55 -9.66 -2.95 7.36
N TYR A 56 -8.80 -1.98 7.65
CA TYR A 56 -7.40 -2.04 7.24
C TYR A 56 -6.59 -3.07 8.05
N GLY A 57 -6.97 -3.33 9.29
CA GLY A 57 -6.42 -4.41 10.08
C GLY A 57 -6.73 -5.78 9.46
N ALA A 58 -7.99 -6.03 9.11
CA ALA A 58 -8.40 -7.24 8.41
C ALA A 58 -7.70 -7.38 7.05
N ALA A 59 -7.60 -6.28 6.29
CA ALA A 59 -6.88 -6.26 5.01
C ALA A 59 -5.39 -6.59 5.18
N THR A 60 -4.73 -6.04 6.20
CA THR A 60 -3.32 -6.33 6.51
C THR A 60 -3.12 -7.79 6.89
N LEU A 61 -3.99 -8.34 7.74
CA LEU A 61 -3.94 -9.76 8.12
C LEU A 61 -4.19 -10.67 6.90
N MET A 62 -5.15 -10.31 6.05
CA MET A 62 -5.42 -11.04 4.80
C MET A 62 -4.20 -11.06 3.88
N VAL A 63 -3.57 -9.92 3.67
CA VAL A 63 -2.34 -9.79 2.86
C VAL A 63 -1.21 -10.64 3.43
N MET A 64 -1.02 -10.63 4.75
CA MET A 64 -0.01 -11.47 5.39
C MET A 64 -0.32 -12.96 5.26
N GLY A 65 -1.57 -13.35 5.46
CA GLY A 65 -2.03 -14.74 5.31
C GLY A 65 -1.86 -15.24 3.88
N LEU A 66 -2.27 -14.47 2.88
CA LEU A 66 -2.13 -14.82 1.47
C LEU A 66 -0.65 -14.95 1.06
N ARG A 67 0.21 -14.08 1.58
CA ARG A 67 1.65 -14.17 1.34
C ARG A 67 2.26 -15.43 1.95
N TYR A 68 1.80 -15.85 3.13
CA TYR A 68 2.29 -17.06 3.79
C TYR A 68 1.81 -18.33 3.06
N LEU A 69 0.58 -18.31 2.54
CA LEU A 69 -0.03 -19.43 1.80
C LEU A 69 0.44 -19.49 0.34
N SER A 70 0.94 -18.39 -0.21
CA SER A 70 1.44 -18.36 -1.59
C SER A 70 2.75 -19.13 -1.68
N PRO A 71 2.84 -20.17 -2.55
CA PRO A 71 4.07 -20.92 -2.70
C PRO A 71 5.21 -19.99 -3.12
N LYS A 72 6.39 -20.22 -2.53
CA LYS A 72 7.63 -19.45 -2.74
C LYS A 72 8.22 -19.69 -4.14
N GLY A 73 7.46 -19.41 -5.18
CA GLY A 73 7.94 -19.36 -6.55
C GLY A 73 8.26 -17.91 -6.85
N GLU A 74 9.50 -17.48 -6.63
CA GLU A 74 9.95 -16.23 -7.19
C GLU A 74 9.81 -16.28 -8.70
N PRO A 75 9.09 -15.34 -9.32
CA PRO A 75 9.38 -15.03 -10.71
C PRO A 75 10.77 -14.41 -10.70
N ASP A 76 11.68 -15.01 -11.45
CA ASP A 76 13.09 -14.69 -11.58
C ASP A 76 13.45 -13.26 -11.23
N GLY A 77 14.20 -13.12 -10.12
CA GLY A 77 14.47 -11.87 -9.50
C GLY A 77 15.50 -11.05 -10.22
N LYS A 78 15.19 -10.15 -11.02
CA LYS A 78 16.03 -8.95 -11.23
C LYS A 78 15.26 -7.72 -11.72
N ASN A 79 14.04 -7.87 -12.26
CA ASN A 79 13.23 -6.70 -12.65
C ASN A 79 11.76 -6.96 -12.34
N THR A 80 11.40 -6.66 -11.12
CA THR A 80 10.11 -7.03 -10.55
C THR A 80 8.98 -6.05 -10.86
N GLY A 81 9.24 -4.99 -11.62
CA GLY A 81 8.22 -3.97 -11.91
C GLY A 81 7.69 -3.24 -10.68
N ASN A 82 8.29 -3.44 -9.51
CA ASN A 82 7.80 -2.86 -8.24
C ASN A 82 7.74 -1.33 -8.29
N LEU A 83 8.69 -0.72 -9.01
CA LEU A 83 8.72 0.74 -9.17
C LEU A 83 7.51 1.23 -9.97
N TYR A 84 7.18 0.56 -11.07
CA TYR A 84 6.00 0.90 -11.88
C TYR A 84 4.70 0.67 -11.12
N LEU A 85 4.64 -0.42 -10.37
CA LEU A 85 3.50 -0.76 -9.54
C LEU A 85 3.28 0.28 -8.43
N GLY A 86 4.35 0.60 -7.69
CA GLY A 86 4.32 1.57 -6.62
C GLY A 86 3.99 2.98 -7.11
N LEU A 87 4.61 3.43 -8.20
CA LEU A 87 4.30 4.74 -8.81
C LEU A 87 2.87 4.78 -9.33
N GLY A 88 2.40 3.72 -9.99
CA GLY A 88 1.02 3.64 -10.46
C GLY A 88 0.03 3.72 -9.31
N ALA A 89 0.27 2.98 -8.23
CA ALA A 89 -0.57 3.00 -7.03
C ALA A 89 -0.59 4.40 -6.37
N LEU A 90 0.57 5.06 -6.24
CA LEU A 90 0.68 6.41 -5.68
C LEU A 90 -0.06 7.44 -6.54
N MET A 91 0.11 7.39 -7.85
CA MET A 91 -0.61 8.30 -8.77
C MET A 91 -2.12 8.07 -8.69
N GLY A 92 -2.56 6.81 -8.66
CA GLY A 92 -3.97 6.48 -8.50
C GLY A 92 -4.53 6.91 -7.15
N CYS A 93 -3.74 6.82 -6.08
CA CYS A 93 -4.10 7.32 -4.75
C CYS A 93 -4.30 8.84 -4.75
N ILE A 94 -3.38 9.60 -5.35
CA ILE A 94 -3.46 11.06 -5.47
C ILE A 94 -4.71 11.47 -6.23
N LEU A 95 -5.03 10.80 -7.33
CA LEU A 95 -6.26 11.06 -8.08
C LEU A 95 -7.52 10.70 -7.28
N GLY A 96 -7.43 9.69 -6.41
CA GLY A 96 -8.52 9.29 -5.52
C GLY A 96 -8.72 10.19 -4.30
N MET A 97 -7.76 11.07 -3.97
CA MET A 97 -7.85 11.98 -2.80
C MET A 97 -8.95 13.03 -2.89
N ILE A 98 -9.61 13.17 -4.02
CA ILE A 98 -10.76 14.07 -4.18
C ILE A 98 -11.92 13.62 -3.28
N ASP A 99 -12.09 12.32 -3.08
CA ASP A 99 -13.06 11.73 -2.15
C ASP A 99 -12.45 10.43 -1.56
N PRO A 100 -12.44 10.27 -0.22
CA PRO A 100 -11.89 9.08 0.47
C PRO A 100 -12.41 7.75 -0.05
N ARG A 101 -13.66 7.74 -0.52
CA ARG A 101 -14.32 6.54 -1.07
C ARG A 101 -13.68 6.07 -2.36
N PHE A 102 -13.16 7.01 -3.16
CA PHE A 102 -12.51 6.71 -4.43
C PHE A 102 -11.01 6.45 -4.30
N MET A 103 -10.41 6.72 -3.14
CA MET A 103 -8.98 6.51 -2.92
C MET A 103 -8.57 5.05 -3.14
N LEU A 104 -9.36 4.11 -2.63
CA LEU A 104 -9.10 2.68 -2.79
C LEU A 104 -9.28 2.23 -4.25
N LEU A 105 -10.30 2.74 -4.93
CA LEU A 105 -10.51 2.49 -6.36
C LEU A 105 -9.39 3.11 -7.19
N GLY A 106 -8.98 4.33 -6.87
CA GLY A 106 -7.87 5.02 -7.53
C GLY A 106 -6.56 4.22 -7.41
N THR A 107 -6.23 3.72 -6.22
CA THR A 107 -5.03 2.90 -6.01
C THR A 107 -5.09 1.59 -6.79
N ILE A 108 -6.24 0.93 -6.89
CA ILE A 108 -6.42 -0.30 -7.68
C ILE A 108 -6.19 -0.01 -9.15
N ILE A 109 -6.86 1.00 -9.70
CA ILE A 109 -6.73 1.39 -11.12
C ILE A 109 -5.28 1.79 -11.42
N GLY A 110 -4.68 2.62 -10.56
CA GLY A 110 -3.29 3.05 -10.71
C GLY A 110 -2.31 1.89 -10.67
N THR A 111 -2.53 0.90 -9.81
CA THR A 111 -1.71 -0.33 -9.76
C THR A 111 -1.81 -1.12 -11.05
N ILE A 112 -3.00 -1.27 -11.61
CA ILE A 112 -3.23 -1.95 -12.90
C ILE A 112 -2.53 -1.19 -14.03
N MET A 113 -2.68 0.15 -14.07
CA MET A 113 -2.01 0.99 -15.07
C MET A 113 -0.48 0.91 -14.96
N GLY A 114 0.07 0.92 -13.75
CA GLY A 114 1.50 0.73 -13.49
C GLY A 114 1.99 -0.62 -14.02
N GLN A 115 1.22 -1.68 -13.82
CA GLN A 115 1.53 -3.01 -14.35
C GLN A 115 1.47 -3.04 -15.89
N MET A 116 0.47 -2.39 -16.49
CA MET A 116 0.39 -2.26 -17.95
C MET A 116 1.56 -1.48 -18.52
N ALA A 117 2.00 -0.42 -17.85
CA ALA A 117 3.18 0.33 -18.25
C ALA A 117 4.46 -0.53 -18.19
N PHE A 118 4.63 -1.31 -17.12
CA PHE A 118 5.74 -2.24 -16.99
C PHE A 118 5.75 -3.30 -18.11
N SER A 119 4.59 -3.86 -18.46
CA SER A 119 4.48 -4.89 -19.50
C SER A 119 4.91 -4.41 -20.89
N ARG A 120 4.89 -3.09 -21.13
CA ARG A 120 5.37 -2.48 -22.38
C ARG A 120 6.89 -2.25 -22.42
N THR A 121 7.59 -2.47 -21.31
CA THR A 121 9.05 -2.36 -21.27
C THR A 121 9.69 -3.64 -21.82
N PRO A 122 10.94 -3.59 -22.36
CA PRO A 122 11.63 -4.78 -22.89
C PRO A 122 11.78 -5.92 -21.87
N ASN A 123 11.79 -5.60 -20.58
CA ASN A 123 11.91 -6.54 -19.46
C ASN A 123 10.54 -6.95 -18.89
N GLY A 124 9.46 -6.36 -19.39
CA GLY A 124 8.10 -6.60 -18.90
C GLY A 124 7.47 -7.82 -19.53
N LYS A 125 7.06 -8.79 -18.71
CA LYS A 125 6.23 -9.92 -19.17
C LYS A 125 4.76 -9.60 -18.85
N TRP A 126 3.87 -9.86 -19.80
CA TRP A 126 2.43 -9.79 -19.59
C TRP A 126 1.98 -10.90 -18.62
N LEU A 127 1.74 -10.54 -17.37
CA LEU A 127 1.27 -11.47 -16.33
C LEU A 127 -0.24 -11.73 -16.39
N LEU A 128 -0.97 -10.94 -17.18
CA LEU A 128 -2.44 -10.97 -17.24
C LEU A 128 -3.03 -12.21 -17.94
N PHE A 129 -2.25 -12.98 -18.69
CA PHE A 129 -2.81 -14.05 -19.53
C PHE A 129 -2.72 -15.47 -18.97
N SER A 130 -1.98 -15.71 -17.87
CA SER A 130 -2.00 -16.99 -17.19
C SER A 130 -2.74 -16.84 -15.86
N LYS A 131 -3.89 -17.47 -15.73
CA LYS A 131 -4.75 -17.39 -14.53
C LYS A 131 -4.00 -17.69 -13.23
N SER A 132 -3.09 -18.63 -13.25
CA SER A 132 -2.28 -19.00 -12.08
C SER A 132 -1.28 -17.91 -11.70
N ASN A 133 -0.59 -17.32 -12.68
CA ASN A 133 0.43 -16.30 -12.45
C ASN A 133 -0.18 -14.95 -12.04
N PHE A 134 -1.39 -14.62 -12.53
CA PHE A 134 -2.08 -13.40 -12.15
C PHE A 134 -2.49 -13.40 -10.68
N ILE A 135 -3.08 -14.50 -10.19
CA ILE A 135 -3.48 -14.63 -8.79
C ILE A 135 -2.26 -14.60 -7.88
N GLN A 136 -1.18 -15.31 -8.22
CA GLN A 136 0.08 -15.29 -7.46
C GLN A 136 0.69 -13.89 -7.41
N TYR A 137 0.68 -13.18 -8.53
CA TYR A 137 1.19 -11.83 -8.61
C TYR A 137 0.34 -10.86 -7.78
N LEU A 138 -0.98 -10.94 -7.91
CA LEU A 138 -1.90 -10.10 -7.14
C LEU A 138 -1.73 -10.31 -5.63
N CYS A 139 -1.66 -11.56 -5.19
CA CYS A 139 -1.50 -11.90 -3.77
C CYS A 139 -0.11 -11.54 -3.24
N ALA A 140 0.94 -11.72 -4.04
CA ALA A 140 2.32 -11.50 -3.58
C ALA A 140 2.75 -10.03 -3.62
N LYS A 141 2.27 -9.26 -4.58
CA LYS A 141 2.74 -7.89 -4.83
C LYS A 141 1.64 -6.86 -4.93
N GLY A 142 0.55 -7.14 -5.63
CA GLY A 142 -0.50 -6.16 -5.89
C GLY A 142 -1.27 -5.74 -4.64
N LEU A 143 -1.82 -6.70 -3.90
CA LEU A 143 -2.60 -6.43 -2.69
C LEU A 143 -1.79 -5.73 -1.58
N PRO A 144 -0.56 -6.17 -1.25
CA PRO A 144 0.25 -5.45 -0.26
C PRO A 144 0.49 -3.99 -0.62
N VAL A 145 0.75 -3.70 -1.90
CA VAL A 145 0.97 -2.34 -2.39
C VAL A 145 -0.30 -1.51 -2.30
N ILE A 146 -1.44 -2.04 -2.76
CA ILE A 146 -2.73 -1.35 -2.71
C ILE A 146 -3.10 -0.98 -1.28
N VAL A 147 -3.00 -1.93 -0.35
CA VAL A 147 -3.34 -1.71 1.06
C VAL A 147 -2.40 -0.69 1.71
N ALA A 148 -1.09 -0.80 1.49
CA ALA A 148 -0.11 0.12 2.06
C ALA A 148 -0.28 1.55 1.52
N VAL A 149 -0.47 1.71 0.21
CA VAL A 149 -0.66 3.03 -0.41
C VAL A 149 -1.99 3.66 0.01
N ALA A 150 -3.05 2.88 0.13
CA ALA A 150 -4.33 3.39 0.63
C ALA A 150 -4.23 3.89 2.09
N MET A 151 -3.48 3.19 2.95
CA MET A 151 -3.23 3.66 4.32
C MET A 151 -2.38 4.94 4.36
N ILE A 152 -1.35 5.03 3.51
CA ILE A 152 -0.54 6.25 3.40
C ILE A 152 -1.40 7.41 2.89
N GLY A 153 -2.27 7.16 1.91
CA GLY A 153 -3.20 8.15 1.39
C GLY A 153 -4.16 8.68 2.45
N LEU A 154 -4.75 7.79 3.26
CA LEU A 154 -5.59 8.17 4.39
C LEU A 154 -4.83 9.02 5.43
N ALA A 155 -3.57 8.67 5.71
CA ALA A 155 -2.77 9.47 6.62
C ALA A 155 -2.53 10.88 6.09
N VAL A 156 -2.20 11.01 4.81
CA VAL A 156 -1.99 12.31 4.15
C VAL A 156 -3.29 13.12 4.10
N GLU A 157 -4.42 12.46 3.80
CA GLU A 157 -5.74 13.10 3.80
C GLU A 157 -6.09 13.65 5.18
N GLY A 158 -5.90 12.88 6.25
CA GLY A 158 -6.12 13.32 7.62
C GLY A 158 -5.28 14.55 7.98
N PHE A 159 -4.04 14.66 7.48
CA PHE A 159 -3.22 15.86 7.67
C PHE A 159 -3.68 17.08 6.87
N ILE A 160 -4.30 16.88 5.71
CA ILE A 160 -4.71 17.99 4.82
C ILE A 160 -6.08 18.52 5.22
N PHE A 161 -7.00 17.65 5.59
CA PHE A 161 -8.42 18.01 5.78
C PHE A 161 -8.86 18.10 7.24
N ASP A 162 -8.13 17.51 8.20
CA ASP A 162 -8.43 17.58 9.63
C ASP A 162 -7.69 18.74 10.35
N VAL A 163 -6.98 19.58 9.61
CA VAL A 163 -6.34 20.81 10.12
C VAL A 163 -7.26 22.05 9.82
#